data_a40b44235003126991f7a658fd545e6e
#
_entry.id   a40b44235003126991f7a658fd545e6e
#
_cell.length_a   1.000
_cell.length_b   1.000
_cell.length_c   1.000
_cell.angle_alpha   90.00
_cell.angle_beta   90.00
_cell.angle_gamma   90.00
#
_symmetry.space_group_name_H-M   'P 1'
#
loop_
_entity.id
_entity.type
_entity.pdbx_description
1 polymer ?
#
loop_
_entity_poly.entity_id
_entity_poly.type
_entity_poly.pdbx_seq_one_letter_code
_entity_poly.pdbx_strand_id
1 'polypeptide(L)'
;LALAGSLIIGDGRERPYNRFVFAFPDGRIDWYDKRHLFSFSGEDTLYAPGCVRVVLEYKGFRILPMVCYDLRFPVWSRARSDYDVAVYAASWPQARIGAWDALLRARAIENQCYVLGINRVGSDPSAFYDGHSVAVDFFGNVMGRLAEGEAGVIRTELDHERLDAYRE
;
A
#
# COMPACT_ATOMS: atom_id res chain seq x y z
N LEU A 1 10.62 -11.16 -12.36
CA LEU A 1 9.44 -10.75 -11.61
C LEU A 1 9.88 -10.25 -10.23
N ALA A 2 9.41 -9.08 -9.81
CA ALA A 2 9.52 -8.64 -8.43
C ALA A 2 8.29 -9.11 -7.64
N LEU A 3 8.45 -9.34 -6.33
CA LEU A 3 7.38 -9.68 -5.41
C LEU A 3 7.32 -8.64 -4.29
N ALA A 4 6.11 -8.23 -3.89
CA ALA A 4 5.93 -7.27 -2.82
C ALA A 4 4.72 -7.63 -1.95
N GLY A 5 4.80 -7.31 -0.65
CA GLY A 5 3.74 -7.53 0.31
C GLY A 5 4.17 -7.20 1.72
N SER A 6 3.25 -7.32 2.70
CA SER A 6 3.58 -7.06 4.10
C SER A 6 3.73 -8.35 4.90
N LEU A 7 4.74 -8.38 5.77
CA LEU A 7 5.09 -9.50 6.64
C LEU A 7 5.38 -8.98 8.06
N ILE A 8 5.30 -9.86 9.05
CA ILE A 8 5.80 -9.59 10.40
C ILE A 8 7.24 -10.07 10.46
N ILE A 9 8.17 -9.15 10.70
CA ILE A 9 9.60 -9.42 10.69
C ILE A 9 10.23 -9.02 12.03
N GLY A 10 10.84 -9.99 12.72
CA GLY A 10 11.71 -9.75 13.86
C GLY A 10 13.17 -9.64 13.39
N ASP A 11 13.88 -8.64 13.91
CA ASP A 11 15.31 -8.40 13.63
C ASP A 11 16.18 -8.60 14.88
N GLY A 12 15.66 -9.38 15.86
CA GLY A 12 16.32 -9.62 17.15
C GLY A 12 16.04 -8.56 18.23
N ARG A 13 15.24 -7.53 17.91
CA ARG A 13 14.77 -6.54 18.89
C ARG A 13 13.58 -7.06 19.71
N GLU A 14 13.24 -6.34 20.76
CA GLU A 14 12.13 -6.71 21.65
C GLU A 14 10.79 -6.85 20.94
N ARG A 15 10.50 -5.99 19.96
CA ARG A 15 9.26 -6.01 19.16
C ARG A 15 9.54 -6.12 17.68
N PRO A 16 8.83 -7.01 16.97
CA PRO A 16 8.93 -7.12 15.51
C PRO A 16 8.28 -5.90 14.81
N TYR A 17 8.48 -5.81 13.50
CA TYR A 17 7.88 -4.81 12.63
C TYR A 17 6.78 -5.42 11.76
N ASN A 18 5.72 -4.67 11.51
CA ASN A 18 4.85 -4.88 10.36
C ASN A 18 5.55 -4.23 9.16
N ARG A 19 6.14 -5.06 8.30
CA ARG A 19 7.10 -4.63 7.25
C ARG A 19 6.56 -4.90 5.87
N PHE A 20 6.51 -3.88 5.02
CA PHE A 20 6.36 -4.07 3.59
C PHE A 20 7.72 -4.48 3.01
N VAL A 21 7.75 -5.61 2.31
CA VAL A 21 8.95 -6.17 1.69
C VAL A 21 8.80 -6.09 0.18
N PHE A 22 9.87 -5.70 -0.52
CA PHE A 22 9.98 -5.72 -1.97
C PHE A 22 11.20 -6.56 -2.36
N ALA A 23 10.95 -7.74 -2.92
CA ALA A 23 11.98 -8.66 -3.38
C ALA A 23 12.19 -8.50 -4.90
N PHE A 24 13.37 -8.07 -5.29
CA PHE A 24 13.76 -7.85 -6.68
C PHE A 24 14.19 -9.16 -7.37
N PRO A 25 14.14 -9.21 -8.72
CA PRO A 25 14.54 -10.41 -9.46
C PRO A 25 16.02 -10.80 -9.31
N ASP A 26 16.87 -9.86 -8.93
CA ASP A 26 18.31 -10.05 -8.70
C ASP A 26 18.65 -10.58 -7.29
N GLY A 27 17.64 -10.76 -6.45
CA GLY A 27 17.77 -11.22 -5.06
C GLY A 27 17.90 -10.09 -4.03
N ARG A 28 17.99 -8.83 -4.44
CA ARG A 28 17.95 -7.68 -3.53
C ARG A 28 16.58 -7.61 -2.86
N ILE A 29 16.57 -7.21 -1.60
CA ILE A 29 15.35 -6.98 -0.82
C ILE A 29 15.42 -5.59 -0.21
N ASP A 30 14.46 -4.75 -0.54
CA ASP A 30 14.23 -3.48 0.11
C ASP A 30 12.95 -3.55 0.95
N TRP A 31 12.80 -2.67 1.95
CA TRP A 31 11.64 -2.71 2.83
C TRP A 31 11.27 -1.36 3.41
N TYR A 32 10.02 -1.29 3.86
CA TYR A 32 9.46 -0.19 4.63
C TYR A 32 8.81 -0.73 5.91
N ASP A 33 9.16 -0.20 7.06
CA ASP A 33 8.51 -0.52 8.33
C ASP A 33 7.32 0.41 8.56
N LYS A 34 6.14 -0.16 8.80
CA LYS A 34 4.89 0.56 8.99
C LYS A 34 5.04 1.68 10.02
N ARG A 35 4.72 2.90 9.60
CA ARG A 35 4.84 4.08 10.48
C ARG A 35 3.68 4.18 11.46
N HIS A 36 2.43 4.03 10.98
CA HIS A 36 1.24 4.25 11.77
C HIS A 36 0.61 2.93 12.17
N LEU A 37 0.90 2.49 13.39
CA LEU A 37 0.34 1.27 13.96
C LEU A 37 -1.13 1.50 14.35
N PHE A 38 -1.96 0.47 14.17
CA PHE A 38 -3.38 0.54 14.44
C PHE A 38 -3.65 0.22 15.92
N SER A 39 -3.56 1.23 16.79
CA SER A 39 -3.72 1.11 18.25
C SER A 39 -5.09 0.57 18.69
N PHE A 40 -6.15 0.80 17.90
CA PHE A 40 -7.47 0.24 18.17
C PHE A 40 -7.52 -1.31 18.19
N SER A 41 -6.55 -1.96 17.57
CA SER A 41 -6.36 -3.42 17.63
C SER A 41 -5.19 -3.85 18.52
N GLY A 42 -4.56 -2.92 19.24
CA GLY A 42 -3.38 -3.19 20.07
C GLY A 42 -2.09 -3.39 19.26
N GLU A 43 -2.06 -3.02 17.98
CA GLU A 43 -0.89 -3.21 17.13
C GLU A 43 0.35 -2.49 17.69
N ASP A 44 0.16 -1.34 18.32
CA ASP A 44 1.21 -0.53 18.95
C ASP A 44 1.82 -1.15 20.23
N THR A 45 1.16 -2.14 20.80
CA THR A 45 1.72 -2.92 21.92
C THR A 45 2.55 -4.11 21.43
N LEU A 46 2.24 -4.63 20.22
CA LEU A 46 2.86 -5.84 19.66
C LEU A 46 4.03 -5.53 18.75
N TYR A 47 4.00 -4.42 18.02
CA TYR A 47 4.98 -4.06 17.00
C TYR A 47 5.70 -2.76 17.30
N ALA A 48 6.91 -2.62 16.77
CA ALA A 48 7.64 -1.36 16.76
C ALA A 48 7.21 -0.52 15.54
N PRO A 49 7.00 0.81 15.69
CA PRO A 49 6.75 1.69 14.55
C PRO A 49 8.01 1.95 13.75
N GLY A 50 7.88 2.00 12.43
CA GLY A 50 8.91 2.54 11.56
C GLY A 50 9.05 4.07 11.72
N CYS A 51 10.20 4.61 11.32
CA CYS A 51 10.47 6.05 11.39
C CYS A 51 10.99 6.62 10.06
N VAL A 52 11.25 5.77 9.08
CA VAL A 52 11.82 6.17 7.79
C VAL A 52 10.76 6.00 6.70
N ARG A 53 10.56 7.06 5.92
CA ARG A 53 9.78 6.99 4.68
C ARG A 53 10.71 6.53 3.56
N VAL A 54 10.31 5.49 2.86
CA VAL A 54 11.12 4.82 1.84
C VAL A 54 10.46 5.03 0.49
N VAL A 55 11.26 5.27 -0.55
CA VAL A 55 10.85 5.20 -1.95
C VAL A 55 11.78 4.21 -2.64
N LEU A 56 11.21 3.24 -3.34
CA LEU A 56 11.91 2.18 -4.05
C LEU A 56 11.93 2.51 -5.53
N GLU A 57 12.94 2.01 -6.26
CA GLU A 57 12.99 2.14 -7.71
C GLU A 57 12.91 0.77 -8.38
N TYR A 58 11.99 0.62 -9.33
CA TYR A 58 11.85 -0.58 -10.12
C TYR A 58 11.31 -0.28 -11.52
N LYS A 59 12.03 -0.71 -12.54
CA LYS A 59 11.67 -0.51 -13.96
C LYS A 59 11.32 0.93 -14.33
N GLY A 60 12.07 1.89 -13.83
CA GLY A 60 11.87 3.31 -14.08
C GLY A 60 10.79 3.99 -13.22
N PHE A 61 10.00 3.23 -12.46
CA PHE A 61 9.03 3.79 -11.52
C PHE A 61 9.61 3.95 -10.12
N ARG A 62 9.30 5.06 -9.48
CA ARG A 62 9.54 5.31 -8.06
C ARG A 62 8.30 4.89 -7.28
N ILE A 63 8.46 3.98 -6.34
CA ILE A 63 7.36 3.31 -5.65
C ILE A 63 7.40 3.65 -4.16
N LEU A 64 6.29 4.18 -3.64
CA LEU A 64 6.08 4.42 -2.21
C LEU A 64 5.34 3.23 -1.59
N PRO A 65 6.01 2.36 -0.81
CA PRO A 65 5.35 1.28 -0.08
C PRO A 65 4.68 1.80 1.18
N MET A 66 3.46 1.36 1.45
CA MET A 66 2.65 1.71 2.61
C MET A 66 1.94 0.48 3.17
N VAL A 67 1.62 0.47 4.47
CA VAL A 67 0.91 -0.64 5.09
C VAL A 67 -0.37 -0.16 5.77
N CYS A 68 -1.50 -0.63 5.26
CA CYS A 68 -2.83 -0.58 5.88
C CYS A 68 -3.18 0.81 6.45
N TYR A 69 -3.04 0.99 7.75
CA TYR A 69 -3.45 2.21 8.48
C TYR A 69 -2.69 3.47 8.03
N ASP A 70 -1.51 3.35 7.41
CA ASP A 70 -0.78 4.47 6.80
C ASP A 70 -1.66 5.24 5.79
N LEU A 71 -2.63 4.58 5.16
CA LEU A 71 -3.58 5.18 4.23
C LEU A 71 -4.35 6.36 4.84
N ARG A 72 -4.57 6.37 6.16
CA ARG A 72 -5.27 7.46 6.85
C ARG A 72 -4.43 8.71 7.11
N PHE A 73 -3.15 8.68 6.79
CA PHE A 73 -2.20 9.76 7.11
C PHE A 73 -1.64 10.42 5.84
N PRO A 74 -2.38 11.40 5.25
CA PRO A 74 -1.98 12.05 3.99
C PRO A 74 -0.63 12.74 4.08
N VAL A 75 -0.26 13.29 5.23
CA VAL A 75 1.03 13.97 5.42
C VAL A 75 2.21 13.03 5.19
N TRP A 76 2.07 11.74 5.58
CA TRP A 76 3.13 10.73 5.43
C TRP A 76 3.28 10.27 3.98
N SER A 77 2.18 10.20 3.23
CA SER A 77 2.16 9.82 1.82
C SER A 77 2.25 11.00 0.86
N ARG A 78 2.37 12.25 1.35
CA ARG A 78 2.43 13.43 0.48
C ARG A 78 3.58 13.32 -0.52
N ALA A 79 3.25 13.41 -1.82
CA ALA A 79 4.24 13.47 -2.87
C ALA A 79 5.00 14.81 -2.85
N ARG A 80 6.32 14.70 -3.07
CA ARG A 80 7.24 15.82 -3.23
C ARG A 80 7.95 15.69 -4.57
N SER A 81 7.23 15.28 -5.59
CA SER A 81 7.74 14.85 -6.89
C SER A 81 8.75 13.69 -6.77
N ASP A 82 8.60 12.85 -5.76
CA ASP A 82 9.57 11.82 -5.36
C ASP A 82 9.09 10.39 -5.58
N TYR A 83 7.80 10.18 -5.97
CA TYR A 83 7.30 8.86 -6.35
C TYR A 83 6.19 8.94 -7.41
N ASP A 84 5.98 7.84 -8.11
CA ASP A 84 5.05 7.69 -9.24
C ASP A 84 3.91 6.73 -8.92
N VAL A 85 4.17 5.79 -8.01
CA VAL A 85 3.21 4.75 -7.60
C VAL A 85 3.21 4.64 -6.08
N ALA A 86 2.04 4.69 -5.44
CA ALA A 86 1.88 4.29 -4.05
C ALA A 86 1.23 2.91 -3.96
N VAL A 87 1.81 2.01 -3.17
CA VAL A 87 1.31 0.64 -2.97
C VAL A 87 0.92 0.44 -1.52
N TYR A 88 -0.35 0.10 -1.28
CA TYR A 88 -0.88 -0.18 0.06
C TYR A 88 -1.20 -1.66 0.18
N ALA A 89 -0.46 -2.40 1.03
CA ALA A 89 -0.78 -3.76 1.42
C ALA A 89 -1.55 -3.76 2.75
N ALA A 90 -2.71 -4.43 2.81
CA ALA A 90 -3.61 -4.28 3.94
C ALA A 90 -4.36 -5.57 4.35
N SER A 91 -4.72 -5.58 5.63
CA SER A 91 -5.85 -6.32 6.19
C SER A 91 -6.88 -5.27 6.66
N TRP A 92 -7.64 -4.71 5.70
CA TRP A 92 -8.61 -3.65 5.95
C TRP A 92 -10.01 -4.23 6.10
N PRO A 93 -10.67 -4.13 7.27
CA PRO A 93 -11.93 -4.81 7.52
C PRO A 93 -13.11 -4.19 6.78
N GLN A 94 -14.08 -5.02 6.40
CA GLN A 94 -15.31 -4.65 5.72
C GLN A 94 -16.04 -3.49 6.42
N ALA A 95 -16.10 -3.50 7.74
CA ALA A 95 -16.75 -2.44 8.52
C ALA A 95 -16.22 -1.02 8.27
N ARG A 96 -15.08 -0.90 7.60
CA ARG A 96 -14.44 0.38 7.25
C ARG A 96 -14.13 0.51 5.77
N ILE A 97 -14.71 -0.35 4.92
CA ILE A 97 -14.34 -0.46 3.50
C ILE A 97 -14.61 0.82 2.70
N GLY A 98 -15.66 1.56 3.04
CA GLY A 98 -15.91 2.85 2.40
C GLY A 98 -14.78 3.87 2.58
N ALA A 99 -14.06 3.81 3.71
CA ALA A 99 -12.88 4.65 3.91
C ALA A 99 -11.69 4.17 3.06
N TRP A 100 -11.51 2.88 2.88
CA TRP A 100 -10.51 2.29 1.99
C TRP A 100 -10.69 2.78 0.55
N ASP A 101 -11.89 2.62 0.01
CA ASP A 101 -12.23 3.02 -1.37
C ASP A 101 -12.04 4.53 -1.59
N ALA A 102 -12.54 5.36 -0.68
CA ALA A 102 -12.45 6.81 -0.78
C ALA A 102 -11.00 7.31 -0.68
N LEU A 103 -10.24 6.78 0.29
CA LEU A 103 -8.88 7.25 0.55
C LEU A 103 -7.89 6.82 -0.52
N LEU A 104 -7.98 5.63 -1.10
CA LEU A 104 -7.10 5.22 -2.21
C LEU A 104 -7.25 6.18 -3.40
N ARG A 105 -8.49 6.52 -3.77
CA ARG A 105 -8.75 7.49 -4.83
C ARG A 105 -8.23 8.89 -4.47
N ALA A 106 -8.45 9.33 -3.23
CA ALA A 106 -7.94 10.62 -2.77
C ALA A 106 -6.40 10.67 -2.85
N ARG A 107 -5.69 9.61 -2.44
CA ARG A 107 -4.23 9.54 -2.54
C ARG A 107 -3.73 9.62 -3.98
N ALA A 108 -4.41 8.98 -4.93
CA ALA A 108 -4.08 9.05 -6.34
C ALA A 108 -4.21 10.50 -6.88
N ILE A 109 -5.34 11.14 -6.62
CA ILE A 109 -5.66 12.49 -7.12
C ILE A 109 -4.74 13.54 -6.49
N GLU A 110 -4.63 13.58 -5.15
CA GLU A 110 -3.90 14.63 -4.44
C GLU A 110 -2.39 14.57 -4.64
N ASN A 111 -1.86 13.38 -4.97
CA ASN A 111 -0.43 13.16 -5.17
C ASN A 111 -0.07 12.98 -6.65
N GLN A 112 -1.04 13.03 -7.56
CA GLN A 112 -0.84 12.86 -9.00
C GLN A 112 -0.02 11.60 -9.30
N CYS A 113 -0.45 10.44 -8.77
CA CYS A 113 0.28 9.18 -8.85
C CYS A 113 -0.67 8.00 -9.08
N TYR A 114 -0.14 6.89 -9.55
CA TYR A 114 -0.86 5.62 -9.51
C TYR A 114 -1.00 5.12 -8.07
N VAL A 115 -2.12 4.49 -7.75
CA VAL A 115 -2.33 3.85 -6.44
C VAL A 115 -2.75 2.41 -6.62
N LEU A 116 -2.03 1.49 -5.98
CA LEU A 116 -2.34 0.07 -5.92
C LEU A 116 -2.74 -0.29 -4.49
N GLY A 117 -4.00 -0.59 -4.27
CA GLY A 117 -4.53 -1.06 -3.00
C GLY A 117 -4.74 -2.56 -3.03
N ILE A 118 -3.99 -3.30 -2.22
CA ILE A 118 -4.07 -4.75 -2.10
C ILE A 118 -4.64 -5.07 -0.72
N ASN A 119 -5.84 -5.63 -0.67
CA ASN A 119 -6.49 -6.00 0.57
C ASN A 119 -6.82 -7.49 0.58
N ARG A 120 -6.73 -8.13 1.75
CA ARG A 120 -7.09 -9.53 1.91
C ARG A 120 -8.60 -9.77 1.83
N VAL A 121 -8.99 -11.01 1.55
CA VAL A 121 -10.35 -11.55 1.72
C VAL A 121 -10.36 -12.62 2.82
N GLY A 122 -11.56 -12.95 3.32
CA GLY A 122 -11.79 -13.95 4.35
C GLY A 122 -12.00 -13.35 5.74
N SER A 123 -11.84 -14.16 6.78
CA SER A 123 -12.07 -13.73 8.17
C SER A 123 -10.96 -14.19 9.10
N ASP A 124 -10.85 -13.51 10.22
CA ASP A 124 -10.14 -13.96 11.40
C ASP A 124 -11.06 -13.73 12.64
N PRO A 125 -10.65 -14.10 13.85
CA PRO A 125 -11.49 -13.93 15.04
C PRO A 125 -11.92 -12.48 15.33
N SER A 126 -11.22 -11.50 14.78
CA SER A 126 -11.45 -10.08 15.05
C SER A 126 -12.28 -9.37 13.98
N ALA A 127 -12.28 -9.85 12.73
CA ALA A 127 -12.92 -9.16 11.61
C ALA A 127 -13.17 -10.04 10.39
N PHE A 128 -14.11 -9.57 9.56
CA PHE A 128 -14.32 -10.03 8.19
C PHE A 128 -13.71 -9.03 7.20
N TYR A 129 -13.12 -9.56 6.13
CA TYR A 129 -12.42 -8.81 5.07
C TYR A 129 -13.01 -9.19 3.72
N ASP A 130 -13.50 -8.23 3.00
CA ASP A 130 -14.19 -8.40 1.70
C ASP A 130 -13.34 -7.97 0.50
N GLY A 131 -12.05 -7.69 0.71
CA GLY A 131 -11.11 -7.38 -0.35
C GLY A 131 -11.18 -5.93 -0.81
N HIS A 132 -11.86 -5.65 -1.92
CA HIS A 132 -11.83 -4.35 -2.61
C HIS A 132 -10.41 -3.96 -3.07
N SER A 133 -9.61 -4.95 -3.47
CA SER A 133 -8.32 -4.66 -4.10
C SER A 133 -8.55 -3.90 -5.41
N VAL A 134 -7.74 -2.85 -5.66
CA VAL A 134 -7.99 -1.90 -6.74
C VAL A 134 -6.68 -1.27 -7.24
N ALA A 135 -6.61 -1.02 -8.55
CA ALA A 135 -5.63 -0.14 -9.17
C ALA A 135 -6.33 1.15 -9.63
N VAL A 136 -5.74 2.29 -9.30
CA VAL A 136 -6.31 3.63 -9.56
C VAL A 136 -5.26 4.48 -10.28
N ASP A 137 -5.67 5.22 -11.33
CA ASP A 137 -4.80 6.17 -12.03
C ASP A 137 -4.75 7.53 -11.31
N PHE A 138 -3.88 8.39 -11.77
CA PHE A 138 -3.64 9.72 -11.20
C PHE A 138 -4.83 10.70 -11.35
N PHE A 139 -5.85 10.37 -12.17
CA PHE A 139 -7.13 11.08 -12.22
C PHE A 139 -8.13 10.57 -11.17
N GLY A 140 -7.83 9.44 -10.50
CA GLY A 140 -8.74 8.74 -9.61
C GLY A 140 -9.67 7.75 -10.32
N ASN A 141 -9.41 7.40 -11.59
CA ASN A 141 -10.16 6.39 -12.31
C ASN A 141 -9.70 4.99 -11.90
N VAL A 142 -10.64 4.06 -11.80
CA VAL A 142 -10.35 2.65 -11.55
C VAL A 142 -9.83 2.00 -12.83
N MET A 143 -8.58 1.51 -12.79
CA MET A 143 -7.93 0.77 -13.88
C MET A 143 -8.24 -0.74 -13.81
N GLY A 144 -8.50 -1.25 -12.62
CA GLY A 144 -8.88 -2.63 -12.37
C GLY A 144 -9.30 -2.81 -10.91
N ARG A 145 -10.26 -3.69 -10.67
CA ARG A 145 -10.82 -3.99 -9.34
C ARG A 145 -11.23 -5.46 -9.28
N LEU A 146 -11.07 -6.09 -8.12
CA LEU A 146 -11.74 -7.34 -7.80
C LEU A 146 -13.13 -7.07 -7.19
N ALA A 147 -14.06 -7.98 -7.40
CA ALA A 147 -15.37 -7.91 -6.78
C ALA A 147 -15.28 -8.10 -5.26
N GLU A 148 -16.34 -7.70 -4.56
CA GLU A 148 -16.49 -7.94 -3.12
C GLU A 148 -16.36 -9.43 -2.79
N GLY A 149 -15.50 -9.77 -1.84
CA GLY A 149 -15.23 -11.15 -1.42
C GLY A 149 -14.41 -11.98 -2.41
N GLU A 150 -14.02 -11.42 -3.55
CA GLU A 150 -13.28 -12.14 -4.57
C GLU A 150 -11.77 -12.18 -4.27
N ALA A 151 -11.21 -13.39 -4.25
CA ALA A 151 -9.77 -13.61 -4.28
C ALA A 151 -9.31 -13.74 -5.74
N GLY A 152 -8.36 -12.92 -6.18
CA GLY A 152 -7.95 -12.93 -7.59
C GLY A 152 -6.72 -12.09 -7.87
N VAL A 153 -6.47 -11.85 -9.15
CA VAL A 153 -5.35 -11.05 -9.65
C VAL A 153 -5.88 -9.93 -10.53
N ILE A 154 -5.48 -8.69 -10.22
CA ILE A 154 -5.65 -7.54 -11.11
C ILE A 154 -4.39 -7.44 -11.97
N ARG A 155 -4.58 -7.36 -13.29
CA ARG A 155 -3.51 -7.03 -14.23
C ARG A 155 -3.79 -5.65 -14.81
N THR A 156 -2.80 -4.75 -14.71
CA THR A 156 -2.89 -3.41 -15.28
C THR A 156 -1.51 -2.97 -15.75
N GLU A 157 -1.48 -2.01 -16.66
CA GLU A 157 -0.26 -1.37 -17.15
C GLU A 157 -0.17 0.03 -16.56
N LEU A 158 1.04 0.42 -16.13
CA LEU A 158 1.36 1.76 -15.69
C LEU A 158 2.17 2.44 -16.79
N ASP A 159 1.73 3.63 -17.20
CA ASP A 159 2.32 4.41 -18.28
C ASP A 159 3.03 5.63 -17.68
N HIS A 160 4.36 5.63 -17.76
CA HIS A 160 5.18 6.70 -17.18
C HIS A 160 5.07 7.99 -17.99
N GLU A 161 5.06 7.89 -19.33
CA GLU A 161 4.97 9.07 -20.20
C GLU A 161 3.64 9.81 -20.00
N ARG A 162 2.54 9.05 -19.88
CA ARG A 162 1.22 9.59 -19.58
C ARG A 162 1.15 10.26 -18.20
N LEU A 163 1.83 9.70 -17.20
CA LEU A 163 1.90 10.30 -15.87
C LEU A 163 2.68 11.61 -15.90
N ASP A 164 3.82 11.63 -16.58
CA ASP A 164 4.65 12.84 -16.69
C ASP A 164 3.91 13.96 -17.42
N ALA A 165 3.28 13.64 -18.56
CA ALA A 165 2.46 14.60 -19.30
C ALA A 165 1.26 15.16 -18.49
N TYR A 166 0.76 14.42 -17.51
CA TYR A 166 -0.29 14.92 -16.62
C TYR A 166 0.23 15.89 -15.55
N ARG A 167 1.50 15.74 -15.16
CA ARG A 167 2.13 16.56 -14.12
C ARG A 167 2.69 17.89 -14.61
N GLU A 168 2.89 18.04 -15.92
CA GLU A 168 3.30 19.28 -16.61
C GLU A 168 2.14 20.31 -16.67
#